data_ca636d5f3760ed9ead380692078702d7
#
_entry.id   ca636d5f3760ed9ead380692078702d7
#
_cell.length_a   1.000
_cell.length_b   1.000
_cell.length_c   1.000
_cell.angle_alpha   90.00
_cell.angle_beta   90.00
_cell.angle_gamma   90.00
#
_symmetry.space_group_name_H-M   'P 1'
#
loop_
_entity.id
_entity.type
_entity.pdbx_description
1 polymer ?
#
loop_
_entity_poly.entity_id
_entity_poly.type
_entity_poly.pdbx_seq_one_letter_code
_entity_poly.pdbx_strand_id
1 'polypeptide(L)'
;QAVLLSVTLASACAAADVKAADSQKLEPGTRSEVPQSTSSPTQPTADIDFTYQGEIAAPEILQALDWFNVQRPLSFVSDLRGKIVILDFWTQGCINCLHVIPDLHRLEDEYSDSLVVIGVHWAKFDHERTSPAIQKAVQRLGIRHPVVNDDYEYLRRSYRVRAWPTLVLIDPLGRVVGSHAGEGIYPLFQPVVDQMAREYGAAGLIDVRPLETIVATSNPIPTVLSFPGKVLADQSSNRLFIADSGHHRVLITDLEGEISRVIGAGVSGYTDGAWPDVKFKQPQGLALSANGRYLYVADRGNHSIRVVDLSRKTVATLAGTGQPTHRIVAGPPLATSLASPWDVELIGEQLYVAGAGRHQIWVI
;
A
#
# COMPACT_ATOMS: atom_id res chain seq x y z
N GLN A 1 19.27 10.17 24.18
CA GLN A 1 18.25 9.14 24.46
C GLN A 1 16.97 9.54 23.78
N ALA A 2 16.46 8.71 22.88
CA ALA A 2 15.15 8.96 22.27
C ALA A 2 14.06 8.67 23.32
N VAL A 3 13.24 9.66 23.62
CA VAL A 3 12.10 9.56 24.55
C VAL A 3 10.82 9.38 23.73
N LEU A 4 10.00 8.42 24.13
CA LEU A 4 8.70 8.18 23.50
C LEU A 4 7.62 9.02 24.21
N LEU A 5 6.97 9.90 23.46
CA LEU A 5 5.73 10.55 23.91
C LEU A 5 4.55 9.83 23.27
N SER A 6 3.81 9.06 24.03
CA SER A 6 2.57 8.43 23.57
C SER A 6 1.39 9.36 23.88
N VAL A 7 0.77 9.91 22.85
CA VAL A 7 -0.52 10.62 22.97
C VAL A 7 -1.63 9.63 22.60
N THR A 8 -2.39 9.18 23.57
CA THR A 8 -3.58 8.34 23.35
C THR A 8 -4.77 9.27 23.06
N LEU A 9 -5.19 9.38 21.81
CA LEU A 9 -6.45 10.01 21.44
C LEU A 9 -7.57 8.98 21.62
N ALA A 10 -8.39 9.16 22.65
CA ALA A 10 -9.64 8.43 22.82
C ALA A 10 -10.67 8.94 21.78
N SER A 11 -11.01 8.09 20.82
CA SER A 11 -12.09 8.36 19.85
C SER A 11 -13.41 7.93 20.48
N ALA A 12 -14.26 8.90 20.85
CA ALA A 12 -15.64 8.66 21.25
C ALA A 12 -16.49 8.48 19.98
N CYS A 13 -16.88 7.25 19.66
CA CYS A 13 -17.92 6.97 18.67
C CYS A 13 -19.29 7.03 19.35
N ALA A 14 -20.10 8.04 19.00
CA ALA A 14 -21.52 8.06 19.32
C ALA A 14 -22.29 7.13 18.35
N ALA A 15 -22.96 6.13 18.91
CA ALA A 15 -23.86 5.25 18.17
C ALA A 15 -25.20 5.98 17.96
N ALA A 16 -25.65 6.09 16.71
CA ALA A 16 -27.01 6.51 16.37
C ALA A 16 -27.84 5.28 16.02
N ASP A 17 -28.93 5.08 16.79
CA ASP A 17 -29.94 4.05 16.57
C ASP A 17 -30.73 4.30 15.29
N VAL A 18 -30.79 3.33 14.39
CA VAL A 18 -31.68 3.30 13.24
C VAL A 18 -32.73 2.23 13.46
N LYS A 19 -33.99 2.67 13.57
CA LYS A 19 -35.20 1.85 13.69
C LYS A 19 -35.42 0.98 12.44
N ALA A 20 -35.76 -0.28 12.68
CA ALA A 20 -36.21 -1.24 11.67
C ALA A 20 -37.57 -0.82 11.06
N ALA A 21 -37.67 -0.97 9.74
CA ALA A 21 -38.92 -0.87 9.00
C ALA A 21 -39.35 -2.23 8.43
N ASP A 22 -40.65 -2.43 8.43
CA ASP A 22 -41.46 -3.62 8.25
C ASP A 22 -41.18 -4.48 7.00
N SER A 23 -41.33 -5.76 7.23
CA SER A 23 -41.36 -6.84 6.23
C SER A 23 -42.72 -7.01 5.59
N GLN A 24 -42.83 -6.87 4.27
CA GLN A 24 -43.99 -7.35 3.51
C GLN A 24 -43.70 -8.74 2.90
N LYS A 25 -44.60 -9.67 3.22
CA LYS A 25 -44.71 -11.04 2.65
C LYS A 25 -45.11 -10.98 1.18
N LEU A 26 -44.44 -11.74 0.33
CA LEU A 26 -44.91 -12.13 -1.00
C LEU A 26 -45.20 -13.63 -1.03
N GLU A 27 -46.38 -13.96 -1.51
CA GLU A 27 -46.96 -15.31 -1.68
C GLU A 27 -46.40 -16.03 -2.92
N PRO A 28 -46.44 -17.38 -3.00
CA PRO A 28 -45.74 -18.17 -4.01
C PRO A 28 -46.53 -18.34 -5.31
N GLY A 29 -45.92 -17.99 -6.42
CA GLY A 29 -46.43 -18.25 -7.77
C GLY A 29 -45.97 -19.62 -8.32
N THR A 30 -46.88 -20.25 -9.03
CA THR A 30 -46.96 -21.59 -9.61
C THR A 30 -45.75 -22.05 -10.45
N ARG A 31 -45.40 -23.32 -10.25
CA ARG A 31 -44.45 -24.11 -11.04
C ARG A 31 -44.89 -24.23 -12.52
N SER A 32 -43.95 -24.04 -13.44
CA SER A 32 -43.98 -24.61 -14.80
C SER A 32 -42.78 -25.55 -14.98
N GLU A 33 -43.08 -26.75 -15.42
CA GLU A 33 -42.12 -27.84 -15.68
C GLU A 33 -41.28 -27.51 -16.93
N VAL A 34 -39.95 -27.71 -16.85
CA VAL A 34 -39.02 -27.69 -17.99
C VAL A 34 -38.42 -29.10 -18.14
N PRO A 35 -38.25 -29.62 -19.37
CA PRO A 35 -37.92 -31.03 -19.60
C PRO A 35 -36.48 -31.37 -19.25
N GLN A 36 -36.30 -32.57 -18.72
CA GLN A 36 -35.02 -33.19 -18.39
C GLN A 36 -34.20 -33.46 -19.67
N SER A 37 -33.00 -32.92 -19.76
CA SER A 37 -32.00 -33.34 -20.73
C SER A 37 -30.91 -34.18 -20.06
N THR A 38 -30.61 -35.26 -20.75
CA THR A 38 -29.74 -36.39 -20.49
C THR A 38 -28.40 -36.11 -19.82
N SER A 39 -28.12 -36.90 -18.77
CA SER A 39 -26.90 -36.97 -17.99
C SER A 39 -25.66 -37.37 -18.80
N SER A 40 -24.63 -36.53 -18.78
CA SER A 40 -23.23 -36.95 -19.01
C SER A 40 -22.67 -37.58 -17.73
N PRO A 41 -21.79 -38.58 -17.81
CA PRO A 41 -21.28 -39.25 -16.61
C PRO A 41 -20.38 -38.34 -15.79
N THR A 42 -20.83 -37.98 -14.61
CA THR A 42 -20.01 -37.34 -13.56
C THR A 42 -19.00 -38.36 -13.06
N GLN A 43 -17.73 -38.18 -13.36
CA GLN A 43 -16.66 -38.87 -12.62
C GLN A 43 -16.76 -38.47 -11.14
N PRO A 44 -16.66 -39.41 -10.20
CA PRO A 44 -16.60 -39.08 -8.80
C PRO A 44 -15.27 -38.38 -8.54
N THR A 45 -15.30 -37.06 -8.32
CA THR A 45 -14.21 -36.36 -7.66
C THR A 45 -14.17 -36.93 -6.24
N ALA A 46 -13.13 -37.71 -5.92
CA ALA A 46 -12.84 -38.02 -4.53
C ALA A 46 -12.90 -36.72 -3.73
N ASP A 47 -13.58 -36.73 -2.60
CA ASP A 47 -13.58 -35.59 -1.67
C ASP A 47 -12.14 -35.39 -1.19
N ILE A 48 -11.40 -34.53 -1.92
CA ILE A 48 -10.05 -34.11 -1.52
C ILE A 48 -10.26 -33.02 -0.50
N ASP A 49 -9.87 -33.29 0.75
CA ASP A 49 -9.89 -32.33 1.83
C ASP A 49 -8.61 -31.49 1.78
N PHE A 50 -8.74 -30.20 1.54
CA PHE A 50 -7.63 -29.26 1.49
C PHE A 50 -7.48 -28.53 2.83
N THR A 51 -6.26 -28.38 3.30
CA THR A 51 -5.96 -27.68 4.58
C THR A 51 -6.56 -26.27 4.62
N TYR A 52 -6.47 -25.57 3.50
CA TYR A 52 -7.00 -24.20 3.35
C TYR A 52 -8.04 -24.18 2.21
N GLN A 53 -9.23 -24.64 2.52
CA GLN A 53 -10.38 -24.60 1.62
C GLN A 53 -11.42 -23.60 2.13
N GLY A 54 -11.89 -22.72 1.24
CA GLY A 54 -12.95 -21.78 1.57
C GLY A 54 -14.32 -22.46 1.59
N GLU A 55 -15.22 -21.96 2.43
CA GLU A 55 -16.60 -22.47 2.52
C GLU A 55 -17.57 -21.67 1.64
N ILE A 56 -17.36 -20.37 1.50
CA ILE A 56 -18.27 -19.43 0.85
C ILE A 56 -17.69 -19.01 -0.50
N ALA A 57 -18.51 -19.12 -1.57
CA ALA A 57 -18.12 -18.62 -2.88
C ALA A 57 -17.75 -17.11 -2.80
N ALA A 58 -16.62 -16.75 -3.41
CA ALA A 58 -16.18 -15.37 -3.49
C ALA A 58 -17.21 -14.54 -4.28
N PRO A 59 -17.69 -13.41 -3.73
CA PRO A 59 -18.50 -12.46 -4.47
C PRO A 59 -17.83 -12.02 -5.75
N GLU A 60 -18.55 -12.03 -6.88
CA GLU A 60 -18.01 -11.70 -8.21
C GLU A 60 -17.63 -10.22 -8.30
N ILE A 61 -16.62 -9.93 -9.11
CA ILE A 61 -16.18 -8.55 -9.37
C ILE A 61 -17.02 -8.00 -10.53
N LEU A 62 -17.69 -6.87 -10.30
CA LEU A 62 -18.55 -6.26 -11.30
C LEU A 62 -17.78 -5.80 -12.53
N GLN A 63 -18.23 -6.19 -13.71
CA GLN A 63 -17.60 -5.86 -14.99
C GLN A 63 -17.66 -4.34 -15.31
N ALA A 64 -18.61 -3.60 -14.72
CA ALA A 64 -18.80 -2.18 -14.96
C ALA A 64 -17.84 -1.26 -14.17
N LEU A 65 -16.97 -1.85 -13.33
CA LEU A 65 -15.98 -1.06 -12.58
C LEU A 65 -14.77 -0.73 -13.47
N ASP A 66 -14.12 0.40 -13.18
CA ASP A 66 -12.88 0.77 -13.85
C ASP A 66 -11.71 -0.10 -13.37
N TRP A 67 -10.94 -0.59 -14.33
CA TRP A 67 -9.79 -1.45 -14.09
C TRP A 67 -8.50 -0.82 -14.59
N PHE A 68 -7.39 -1.15 -13.90
CA PHE A 68 -6.03 -0.71 -14.23
C PHE A 68 -5.11 -1.92 -14.29
N ASN A 69 -4.03 -1.82 -15.04
CA ASN A 69 -3.03 -2.87 -15.26
C ASN A 69 -3.57 -4.15 -15.94
N VAL A 70 -4.74 -4.10 -16.54
CA VAL A 70 -5.33 -5.18 -17.37
C VAL A 70 -6.03 -4.61 -18.59
N GLN A 71 -6.20 -5.45 -19.64
CA GLN A 71 -6.88 -5.04 -20.88
C GLN A 71 -8.41 -5.03 -20.75
N ARG A 72 -8.94 -5.85 -19.87
CA ARG A 72 -10.38 -6.01 -19.64
C ARG A 72 -10.66 -6.38 -18.19
N PRO A 73 -11.90 -6.19 -17.72
CA PRO A 73 -12.32 -6.67 -16.42
C PRO A 73 -12.06 -8.16 -16.24
N LEU A 74 -11.67 -8.57 -15.02
CA LEU A 74 -11.45 -9.96 -14.63
C LEU A 74 -12.68 -10.52 -13.91
N SER A 75 -12.88 -11.84 -14.00
CA SER A 75 -13.98 -12.57 -13.37
C SER A 75 -13.45 -13.80 -12.64
N PHE A 76 -14.04 -14.13 -11.49
CA PHE A 76 -13.73 -15.37 -10.78
C PHE A 76 -14.12 -16.62 -11.59
N VAL A 77 -15.13 -16.51 -12.44
CA VAL A 77 -15.62 -17.64 -13.23
C VAL A 77 -14.70 -17.95 -14.41
N SER A 78 -14.28 -16.91 -15.17
CA SER A 78 -13.58 -17.10 -16.44
C SER A 78 -12.05 -16.96 -16.34
N ASP A 79 -11.54 -16.13 -15.42
CA ASP A 79 -10.14 -15.72 -15.44
C ASP A 79 -9.34 -16.18 -14.21
N LEU A 80 -10.01 -16.26 -13.07
CA LEU A 80 -9.35 -16.48 -11.78
C LEU A 80 -9.58 -17.91 -11.23
N ARG A 81 -10.37 -18.73 -11.94
CA ARG A 81 -10.54 -20.13 -11.58
C ARG A 81 -9.21 -20.87 -11.73
N GLY A 82 -8.82 -21.63 -10.72
CA GLY A 82 -7.52 -22.29 -10.66
C GLY A 82 -6.38 -21.39 -10.17
N LYS A 83 -6.66 -20.14 -9.78
CA LYS A 83 -5.70 -19.25 -9.14
C LYS A 83 -5.95 -19.11 -7.65
N ILE A 84 -4.88 -19.04 -6.86
CA ILE A 84 -4.96 -18.48 -5.52
C ILE A 84 -5.09 -16.96 -5.69
N VAL A 85 -6.10 -16.34 -5.07
CA VAL A 85 -6.32 -14.90 -5.25
C VAL A 85 -6.21 -14.18 -3.91
N ILE A 86 -5.48 -13.05 -3.90
CA ILE A 86 -5.48 -12.09 -2.80
C ILE A 86 -6.15 -10.82 -3.28
N LEU A 87 -7.28 -10.44 -2.66
CA LEU A 87 -7.84 -9.11 -2.82
C LEU A 87 -7.22 -8.19 -1.77
N ASP A 88 -6.53 -7.14 -2.21
CA ASP A 88 -5.97 -6.10 -1.35
C ASP A 88 -6.88 -4.86 -1.36
N PHE A 89 -7.66 -4.67 -0.30
CA PHE A 89 -8.47 -3.47 -0.11
C PHE A 89 -7.61 -2.32 0.41
N TRP A 90 -7.32 -1.37 -0.45
CA TRP A 90 -6.37 -0.29 -0.20
C TRP A 90 -6.88 1.10 -0.58
N THR A 91 -6.17 2.14 -0.15
CA THR A 91 -6.32 3.52 -0.63
C THR A 91 -4.97 4.22 -0.64
N GLN A 92 -4.79 5.17 -1.55
CA GLN A 92 -3.52 5.87 -1.72
C GLN A 92 -3.12 6.76 -0.53
N GLY A 93 -4.07 7.19 0.29
CA GLY A 93 -3.85 8.00 1.49
C GLY A 93 -3.60 7.20 2.77
N CYS A 94 -3.44 5.87 2.68
CA CYS A 94 -3.22 5.00 3.83
C CYS A 94 -1.78 4.52 3.88
N ILE A 95 -0.99 5.01 4.85
CA ILE A 95 0.42 4.62 4.98
C ILE A 95 0.60 3.11 5.20
N ASN A 96 -0.28 2.47 5.99
CA ASN A 96 -0.21 1.03 6.26
C ASN A 96 -0.47 0.21 4.99
N CYS A 97 -1.34 0.70 4.07
CA CYS A 97 -1.51 0.08 2.75
C CYS A 97 -0.21 0.15 1.92
N LEU A 98 0.51 1.27 2.00
CA LEU A 98 1.77 1.41 1.30
C LEU A 98 2.86 0.45 1.82
N HIS A 99 2.79 0.06 3.08
CA HIS A 99 3.69 -0.94 3.67
C HIS A 99 3.39 -2.38 3.21
N VAL A 100 2.17 -2.65 2.78
CA VAL A 100 1.76 -3.97 2.26
C VAL A 100 2.28 -4.23 0.85
N ILE A 101 2.44 -3.19 0.02
CA ILE A 101 2.85 -3.33 -1.39
C ILE A 101 4.15 -4.13 -1.58
N PRO A 102 5.25 -3.90 -0.82
CA PRO A 102 6.46 -4.72 -0.94
C PRO A 102 6.25 -6.19 -0.60
N ASP A 103 5.39 -6.49 0.38
CA ASP A 103 5.06 -7.86 0.78
C ASP A 103 4.25 -8.56 -0.33
N LEU A 104 3.31 -7.85 -0.95
CA LEU A 104 2.55 -8.36 -2.10
C LEU A 104 3.47 -8.63 -3.29
N HIS A 105 4.36 -7.70 -3.64
CA HIS A 105 5.33 -7.91 -4.72
C HIS A 105 6.19 -9.16 -4.48
N ARG A 106 6.59 -9.40 -3.24
CA ARG A 106 7.35 -10.60 -2.89
C ARG A 106 6.55 -11.88 -3.08
N LEU A 107 5.27 -11.89 -2.67
CA LEU A 107 4.37 -13.02 -2.90
C LEU A 107 4.11 -13.25 -4.39
N GLU A 108 3.89 -12.18 -5.17
CA GLU A 108 3.71 -12.25 -6.63
C GLU A 108 4.95 -12.82 -7.33
N ASP A 109 6.15 -12.41 -6.93
CA ASP A 109 7.40 -12.89 -7.51
C ASP A 109 7.66 -14.38 -7.15
N GLU A 110 7.30 -14.80 -5.94
CA GLU A 110 7.50 -16.17 -5.43
C GLU A 110 6.49 -17.18 -6.00
N TYR A 111 5.24 -16.74 -6.25
CA TYR A 111 4.14 -17.59 -6.70
C TYR A 111 3.53 -17.14 -8.03
N SER A 112 4.35 -16.63 -8.95
CA SER A 112 3.94 -16.00 -10.21
C SER A 112 2.99 -16.85 -11.07
N ASP A 113 3.09 -18.18 -11.01
CA ASP A 113 2.28 -19.09 -11.80
C ASP A 113 0.93 -19.44 -11.16
N SER A 114 0.80 -19.28 -9.85
CA SER A 114 -0.37 -19.77 -9.10
C SER A 114 -1.13 -18.70 -8.35
N LEU A 115 -0.49 -17.56 -8.01
CA LEU A 115 -1.06 -16.46 -7.26
C LEU A 115 -1.39 -15.27 -8.16
N VAL A 116 -2.57 -14.70 -7.95
CA VAL A 116 -2.98 -13.41 -8.51
C VAL A 116 -3.35 -12.47 -7.38
N VAL A 117 -2.72 -11.30 -7.33
CA VAL A 117 -3.14 -10.20 -6.47
C VAL A 117 -4.06 -9.27 -7.26
N ILE A 118 -5.13 -8.79 -6.63
CA ILE A 118 -6.02 -7.76 -7.18
C ILE A 118 -6.16 -6.65 -6.15
N GLY A 119 -5.69 -5.46 -6.48
CA GLY A 119 -5.90 -4.28 -5.66
C GLY A 119 -7.35 -3.79 -5.79
N VAL A 120 -8.08 -3.70 -4.71
CA VAL A 120 -9.42 -3.13 -4.65
C VAL A 120 -9.30 -1.75 -4.04
N HIS A 121 -9.29 -0.72 -4.89
CA HIS A 121 -9.18 0.65 -4.42
C HIS A 121 -10.53 1.14 -3.90
N TRP A 122 -10.60 1.39 -2.60
CA TRP A 122 -11.75 2.00 -1.95
C TRP A 122 -11.32 3.33 -1.32
N ALA A 123 -11.77 4.44 -1.93
CA ALA A 123 -11.33 5.79 -1.61
C ALA A 123 -11.63 6.20 -0.16
N LYS A 124 -10.64 6.75 0.53
CA LYS A 124 -10.80 7.37 1.85
C LYS A 124 -11.29 8.82 1.74
N PHE A 125 -10.87 9.52 0.70
CA PHE A 125 -11.19 10.92 0.44
C PHE A 125 -11.76 11.08 -0.97
N ASP A 126 -12.63 12.08 -1.19
CA ASP A 126 -13.31 12.26 -2.47
C ASP A 126 -12.37 12.47 -3.66
N HIS A 127 -11.24 13.15 -3.46
CA HIS A 127 -10.25 13.35 -4.52
C HIS A 127 -9.52 12.08 -4.96
N GLU A 128 -9.60 11.00 -4.19
CA GLU A 128 -9.02 9.70 -4.52
C GLU A 128 -9.92 8.83 -5.41
N ARG A 129 -11.22 9.17 -5.54
CA ARG A 129 -12.24 8.34 -6.22
C ARG A 129 -12.06 8.25 -7.73
N THR A 130 -11.45 9.26 -8.34
CA THR A 130 -11.43 9.36 -9.80
C THR A 130 -10.41 8.41 -10.42
N SER A 131 -10.77 7.77 -11.55
CA SER A 131 -9.90 6.86 -12.29
C SER A 131 -8.54 7.47 -12.65
N PRO A 132 -8.43 8.76 -13.05
CA PRO A 132 -7.12 9.39 -13.25
C PRO A 132 -6.27 9.51 -11.98
N ALA A 133 -6.89 9.74 -10.81
CA ALA A 133 -6.17 9.80 -9.54
C ALA A 133 -5.63 8.42 -9.15
N ILE A 134 -6.44 7.37 -9.30
CA ILE A 134 -6.05 5.98 -9.03
C ILE A 134 -4.93 5.55 -9.98
N GLN A 135 -5.05 5.83 -11.28
CA GLN A 135 -4.02 5.52 -12.27
C GLN A 135 -2.66 6.14 -11.90
N LYS A 136 -2.66 7.41 -11.48
CA LYS A 136 -1.45 8.09 -10.99
C LYS A 136 -0.90 7.44 -9.73
N ALA A 137 -1.77 7.02 -8.80
CA ALA A 137 -1.36 6.35 -7.57
C ALA A 137 -0.74 4.98 -7.86
N VAL A 138 -1.35 4.17 -8.72
CA VAL A 138 -0.86 2.87 -9.18
C VAL A 138 0.56 3.01 -9.76
N GLN A 139 0.75 3.99 -10.66
CA GLN A 139 2.06 4.28 -11.25
C GLN A 139 3.09 4.75 -10.21
N ARG A 140 2.70 5.72 -9.37
CA ARG A 140 3.58 6.28 -8.32
C ARG A 140 4.05 5.23 -7.33
N LEU A 141 3.16 4.30 -6.96
CA LEU A 141 3.43 3.27 -5.96
C LEU A 141 4.08 2.02 -6.56
N GLY A 142 4.19 1.96 -7.89
CA GLY A 142 4.77 0.83 -8.61
C GLY A 142 3.93 -0.45 -8.48
N ILE A 143 2.60 -0.31 -8.32
CA ILE A 143 1.68 -1.45 -8.24
C ILE A 143 1.66 -2.13 -9.61
N ARG A 144 1.96 -3.44 -9.63
CA ARG A 144 2.09 -4.23 -10.87
C ARG A 144 0.85 -5.06 -11.17
N HIS A 145 0.14 -5.49 -10.13
CA HIS A 145 -1.05 -6.31 -10.24
C HIS A 145 -2.26 -5.52 -10.77
N PRO A 146 -3.31 -6.22 -11.22
CA PRO A 146 -4.60 -5.63 -11.55
C PRO A 146 -5.16 -4.80 -10.40
N VAL A 147 -5.75 -3.67 -10.72
CA VAL A 147 -6.45 -2.83 -9.74
C VAL A 147 -7.85 -2.52 -10.25
N VAL A 148 -8.82 -2.59 -9.35
CA VAL A 148 -10.21 -2.21 -9.62
C VAL A 148 -10.62 -1.02 -8.73
N ASN A 149 -11.36 -0.07 -9.30
CA ASN A 149 -11.94 1.05 -8.56
C ASN A 149 -13.30 0.66 -7.98
N ASP A 150 -13.35 0.46 -6.68
CA ASP A 150 -14.60 0.17 -5.94
C ASP A 150 -15.29 1.47 -5.49
N ASP A 151 -15.55 2.38 -6.43
CA ASP A 151 -16.12 3.71 -6.15
C ASP A 151 -17.49 3.63 -5.45
N TYR A 152 -18.29 2.63 -5.77
CA TYR A 152 -19.62 2.40 -5.19
C TYR A 152 -19.58 1.52 -3.93
N GLU A 153 -18.40 1.13 -3.45
CA GLU A 153 -18.19 0.27 -2.27
C GLU A 153 -18.87 -1.10 -2.38
N TYR A 154 -19.10 -1.59 -3.59
CA TYR A 154 -19.75 -2.88 -3.81
C TYR A 154 -18.90 -4.03 -3.29
N LEU A 155 -17.63 -4.10 -3.67
CA LEU A 155 -16.70 -5.15 -3.22
C LEU A 155 -16.46 -5.02 -1.72
N ARG A 156 -16.20 -3.81 -1.23
CA ARG A 156 -16.03 -3.58 0.20
C ARG A 156 -17.19 -4.13 1.03
N ARG A 157 -18.43 -3.88 0.61
CA ARG A 157 -19.64 -4.35 1.32
C ARG A 157 -19.82 -5.85 1.17
N SER A 158 -19.61 -6.41 -0.03
CA SER A 158 -19.76 -7.84 -0.32
C SER A 158 -18.78 -8.68 0.49
N TYR A 159 -17.54 -8.23 0.64
CA TYR A 159 -16.52 -8.87 1.46
C TYR A 159 -16.50 -8.40 2.92
N ARG A 160 -17.44 -7.52 3.32
CA ARG A 160 -17.60 -6.98 4.69
C ARG A 160 -16.33 -6.30 5.24
N VAL A 161 -15.56 -5.67 4.36
CA VAL A 161 -14.33 -4.98 4.74
C VAL A 161 -14.65 -3.67 5.48
N ARG A 162 -13.92 -3.39 6.57
CA ARG A 162 -14.16 -2.24 7.46
C ARG A 162 -12.94 -1.37 7.71
N ALA A 163 -11.76 -1.80 7.27
CA ALA A 163 -10.49 -1.12 7.53
C ALA A 163 -9.53 -1.23 6.34
N TRP A 164 -8.55 -0.34 6.29
CA TRP A 164 -7.42 -0.38 5.36
C TRP A 164 -6.10 -0.65 6.11
N PRO A 165 -5.20 -1.46 5.57
CA PRO A 165 -5.44 -2.43 4.52
C PRO A 165 -6.25 -3.61 5.06
N THR A 166 -7.01 -4.28 4.19
CA THR A 166 -7.58 -5.60 4.46
C THR A 166 -7.32 -6.49 3.26
N LEU A 167 -6.77 -7.68 3.52
CA LEU A 167 -6.50 -8.67 2.49
C LEU A 167 -7.48 -9.83 2.66
N VAL A 168 -8.04 -10.29 1.54
CA VAL A 168 -8.92 -11.45 1.49
C VAL A 168 -8.29 -12.53 0.64
N LEU A 169 -8.10 -13.72 1.20
CA LEU A 169 -7.55 -14.88 0.51
C LEU A 169 -8.67 -15.75 -0.04
N ILE A 170 -8.54 -16.15 -1.30
CA ILE A 170 -9.50 -16.95 -2.05
C ILE A 170 -8.77 -18.14 -2.64
N ASP A 171 -9.38 -19.34 -2.54
CA ASP A 171 -8.80 -20.58 -3.03
C ASP A 171 -8.99 -20.75 -4.56
N PRO A 172 -8.31 -21.73 -5.19
CA PRO A 172 -8.41 -21.99 -6.62
C PRO A 172 -9.81 -22.43 -7.09
N LEU A 173 -10.67 -22.81 -6.16
CA LEU A 173 -12.09 -23.11 -6.43
C LEU A 173 -12.97 -21.86 -6.36
N GLY A 174 -12.40 -20.68 -6.16
CA GLY A 174 -13.13 -19.41 -6.06
C GLY A 174 -13.91 -19.25 -4.77
N ARG A 175 -13.39 -19.76 -3.64
CA ARG A 175 -14.02 -19.66 -2.31
C ARG A 175 -13.15 -18.85 -1.36
N VAL A 176 -13.79 -18.05 -0.52
CA VAL A 176 -13.11 -17.23 0.50
C VAL A 176 -12.55 -18.13 1.60
N VAL A 177 -11.23 -18.15 1.75
CA VAL A 177 -10.51 -18.86 2.82
C VAL A 177 -10.49 -18.05 4.11
N GLY A 178 -10.24 -16.75 4.01
CA GLY A 178 -10.20 -15.87 5.16
C GLY A 178 -9.79 -14.45 4.81
N SER A 179 -9.68 -13.61 5.84
CA SER A 179 -9.25 -12.23 5.69
C SER A 179 -8.34 -11.79 6.83
N HIS A 180 -7.45 -10.85 6.54
CA HIS A 180 -6.56 -10.22 7.51
C HIS A 180 -6.59 -8.70 7.33
N ALA A 181 -6.76 -7.95 8.43
CA ALA A 181 -6.67 -6.50 8.44
C ALA A 181 -5.37 -6.08 9.13
N GLY A 182 -4.56 -5.27 8.44
CA GLY A 182 -3.29 -4.76 8.94
C GLY A 182 -2.13 -5.01 7.97
N GLU A 183 -0.95 -4.60 8.40
CA GLU A 183 0.32 -4.72 7.66
C GLU A 183 1.17 -5.90 8.14
N GLY A 184 2.35 -6.13 7.50
CA GLY A 184 3.25 -7.23 7.84
C GLY A 184 2.69 -8.58 7.40
N ILE A 185 2.14 -8.62 6.21
CA ILE A 185 1.34 -9.75 5.71
C ILE A 185 2.17 -10.92 5.19
N TYR A 186 3.42 -10.67 4.77
CA TYR A 186 4.21 -11.73 4.14
C TYR A 186 4.37 -12.97 5.05
N PRO A 187 4.81 -12.87 6.33
CA PRO A 187 4.97 -14.04 7.19
C PRO A 187 3.65 -14.74 7.54
N LEU A 188 2.50 -14.08 7.33
CA LEU A 188 1.18 -14.66 7.56
C LEU A 188 0.65 -15.40 6.33
N PHE A 189 0.79 -14.81 5.14
CA PHE A 189 0.23 -15.33 3.90
C PHE A 189 1.15 -16.34 3.22
N GLN A 190 2.47 -16.13 3.27
CA GLN A 190 3.44 -17.01 2.58
C GLN A 190 3.27 -18.49 2.92
N PRO A 191 3.20 -18.93 4.20
CA PRO A 191 3.04 -20.35 4.51
C PRO A 191 1.68 -20.92 4.05
N VAL A 192 0.63 -20.09 4.06
CA VAL A 192 -0.70 -20.50 3.63
C VAL A 192 -0.74 -20.66 2.11
N VAL A 193 -0.25 -19.67 1.36
CA VAL A 193 -0.16 -19.71 -0.11
C VAL A 193 0.71 -20.87 -0.57
N ASP A 194 1.85 -21.11 0.09
CA ASP A 194 2.74 -22.22 -0.20
C ASP A 194 2.05 -23.60 -0.01
N GLN A 195 1.30 -23.78 1.09
CA GLN A 195 0.53 -24.99 1.32
C GLN A 195 -0.58 -25.18 0.28
N MET A 196 -1.32 -24.11 -0.03
CA MET A 196 -2.36 -24.16 -1.07
C MET A 196 -1.76 -24.50 -2.45
N ALA A 197 -0.66 -23.86 -2.84
CA ALA A 197 -0.01 -24.13 -4.12
C ALA A 197 0.42 -25.61 -4.24
N ARG A 198 0.94 -26.20 -3.16
CA ARG A 198 1.28 -27.63 -3.13
C ARG A 198 0.06 -28.55 -3.23
N GLU A 199 -0.96 -28.33 -2.39
CA GLU A 199 -2.12 -29.23 -2.31
C GLU A 199 -2.97 -29.17 -3.57
N TYR A 200 -3.36 -27.96 -3.98
CA TYR A 200 -4.17 -27.77 -5.20
C TYR A 200 -3.36 -28.08 -6.47
N GLY A 201 -2.04 -27.85 -6.46
CA GLY A 201 -1.14 -28.26 -7.54
C GLY A 201 -1.06 -29.77 -7.70
N ALA A 202 -0.90 -30.52 -6.59
CA ALA A 202 -0.91 -31.97 -6.60
C ALA A 202 -2.26 -32.56 -7.08
N ALA A 203 -3.36 -31.84 -6.82
CA ALA A 203 -4.70 -32.22 -7.30
C ALA A 203 -4.97 -31.80 -8.76
N GLY A 204 -4.03 -31.09 -9.44
CA GLY A 204 -4.21 -30.59 -10.80
C GLY A 204 -5.24 -29.46 -10.92
N LEU A 205 -5.47 -28.73 -9.83
CA LEU A 205 -6.47 -27.66 -9.75
C LEU A 205 -5.88 -26.25 -9.87
N ILE A 206 -4.55 -26.13 -10.04
CA ILE A 206 -3.89 -24.86 -10.32
C ILE A 206 -3.84 -24.62 -11.83
N ASP A 207 -4.28 -23.45 -12.26
CA ASP A 207 -4.06 -22.93 -13.60
C ASP A 207 -2.74 -22.15 -13.64
N VAL A 208 -1.72 -22.70 -14.27
CA VAL A 208 -0.37 -22.09 -14.35
C VAL A 208 -0.25 -21.08 -15.50
N ARG A 209 -1.31 -20.87 -16.29
CA ARG A 209 -1.25 -19.86 -17.35
C ARG A 209 -1.12 -18.46 -16.75
N PRO A 210 -0.14 -17.65 -17.18
CA PRO A 210 0.01 -16.32 -16.64
C PRO A 210 -1.19 -15.45 -16.97
N LEU A 211 -1.56 -14.57 -16.03
CA LEU A 211 -2.54 -13.54 -16.30
C LEU A 211 -1.88 -12.44 -17.16
N GLU A 212 -2.51 -12.08 -18.28
CA GLU A 212 -2.03 -10.96 -19.11
C GLU A 212 -2.25 -9.63 -18.39
N THR A 213 -1.19 -9.11 -17.78
CA THR A 213 -1.19 -7.79 -17.16
C THR A 213 -0.53 -6.77 -18.08
N ILE A 214 -1.11 -5.58 -18.16
CA ILE A 214 -0.49 -4.41 -18.81
C ILE A 214 0.07 -3.54 -17.68
N VAL A 215 1.30 -3.78 -17.29
CA VAL A 215 1.99 -2.79 -16.48
C VAL A 215 2.18 -1.57 -17.37
N ALA A 216 1.44 -0.50 -17.10
CA ALA A 216 1.61 0.75 -17.80
C ALA A 216 3.05 1.23 -17.60
N THR A 217 3.92 0.91 -18.54
CA THR A 217 5.24 1.55 -18.67
C THR A 217 4.97 3.00 -19.10
N SER A 218 4.48 3.80 -18.16
CA SER A 218 4.49 5.23 -18.36
C SER A 218 5.95 5.64 -18.34
N ASN A 219 6.49 6.02 -19.48
CA ASN A 219 7.56 7.00 -19.48
C ASN A 219 6.98 8.21 -18.74
N PRO A 220 7.36 8.48 -17.48
CA PRO A 220 6.83 9.63 -16.77
C PRO A 220 7.16 10.84 -17.64
N ILE A 221 6.17 11.67 -17.94
CA ILE A 221 6.45 12.97 -18.55
C ILE A 221 7.44 13.64 -17.63
N PRO A 222 8.65 14.02 -18.11
CA PRO A 222 9.64 14.64 -17.25
C PRO A 222 9.05 15.91 -16.65
N THR A 223 8.71 15.87 -15.39
CA THR A 223 8.21 17.03 -14.65
C THR A 223 9.33 17.60 -13.79
N VAL A 224 9.31 18.90 -13.55
CA VAL A 224 10.29 19.54 -12.65
C VAL A 224 10.17 18.98 -11.24
N LEU A 225 8.93 18.74 -10.78
CA LEU A 225 8.62 18.14 -9.49
C LEU A 225 7.75 16.89 -9.68
N SER A 226 7.93 15.91 -8.80
CA SER A 226 7.11 14.70 -8.74
C SER A 226 6.64 14.47 -7.30
N PHE A 227 5.35 14.64 -7.06
CA PHE A 227 4.71 14.43 -5.74
C PHE A 227 5.49 15.09 -4.58
N PRO A 228 5.69 16.41 -4.59
CA PRO A 228 6.45 17.09 -3.54
C PRO A 228 5.77 16.89 -2.18
N GLY A 229 6.57 16.53 -1.16
CA GLY A 229 6.09 16.24 0.19
C GLY A 229 5.96 17.49 1.04
N LYS A 230 7.06 18.24 1.22
CA LYS A 230 7.09 19.46 2.03
C LYS A 230 7.88 20.55 1.33
N VAL A 231 7.47 21.79 1.54
CA VAL A 231 8.22 23.00 1.22
C VAL A 231 8.59 23.68 2.53
N LEU A 232 9.85 24.06 2.68
CA LEU A 232 10.38 24.80 3.83
C LEU A 232 11.04 26.08 3.33
N ALA A 233 10.55 27.23 3.79
CA ALA A 233 11.10 28.52 3.41
C ALA A 233 12.17 29.01 4.41
N ASP A 234 13.31 29.43 3.90
CA ASP A 234 14.33 30.19 4.63
C ASP A 234 14.45 31.59 4.00
N GLN A 235 13.57 32.47 4.45
CA GLN A 235 13.44 33.81 3.91
C GLN A 235 14.76 34.62 4.11
N SER A 236 15.48 34.37 5.21
CA SER A 236 16.70 35.09 5.53
C SER A 236 17.83 34.88 4.53
N SER A 237 17.85 33.72 3.88
CA SER A 237 18.85 33.30 2.89
C SER A 237 18.30 33.22 1.47
N ASN A 238 17.07 33.71 1.23
CA ASN A 238 16.39 33.66 -0.07
C ASN A 238 16.34 32.24 -0.63
N ARG A 239 15.88 31.24 0.17
CA ARG A 239 15.86 29.82 -0.22
C ARG A 239 14.55 29.15 0.10
N LEU A 240 14.14 28.21 -0.78
CA LEU A 240 13.18 27.16 -0.48
C LEU A 240 13.89 25.80 -0.51
N PHE A 241 13.50 24.94 0.40
CA PHE A 241 13.83 23.53 0.35
C PHE A 241 12.57 22.76 -0.01
N ILE A 242 12.64 21.90 -1.02
CA ILE A 242 11.49 21.14 -1.51
C ILE A 242 11.83 19.65 -1.44
N ALA A 243 11.09 18.88 -0.65
CA ALA A 243 11.16 17.42 -0.68
C ALA A 243 10.45 16.92 -1.95
N ASP A 244 11.22 16.66 -3.01
CA ASP A 244 10.72 16.13 -4.29
C ASP A 244 10.62 14.61 -4.21
N SER A 245 9.58 14.14 -3.49
CA SER A 245 9.44 12.78 -3.00
C SER A 245 9.43 11.74 -4.11
N GLY A 246 8.74 12.00 -5.22
CA GLY A 246 8.66 11.07 -6.35
C GLY A 246 9.97 10.97 -7.14
N HIS A 247 10.79 12.00 -7.13
CA HIS A 247 12.15 11.96 -7.71
C HIS A 247 13.23 11.61 -6.68
N HIS A 248 12.87 11.21 -5.47
CA HIS A 248 13.80 10.73 -4.45
C HIS A 248 14.95 11.71 -4.14
N ARG A 249 14.65 13.02 -4.10
CA ARG A 249 15.65 14.09 -3.94
C ARG A 249 15.08 15.27 -3.14
N VAL A 250 15.95 16.16 -2.73
CA VAL A 250 15.59 17.46 -2.16
C VAL A 250 16.14 18.56 -3.07
N LEU A 251 15.30 19.54 -3.42
CA LEU A 251 15.71 20.70 -4.20
C LEU A 251 15.95 21.90 -3.29
N ILE A 252 16.92 22.74 -3.66
CA ILE A 252 17.10 24.07 -3.13
C ILE A 252 16.82 25.04 -4.27
N THR A 253 15.84 25.92 -4.07
CA THR A 253 15.49 27.00 -5.00
C THR A 253 15.65 28.34 -4.31
N ASP A 254 15.59 29.44 -5.05
CA ASP A 254 15.26 30.74 -4.49
C ASP A 254 13.75 30.85 -4.17
N LEU A 255 13.30 32.00 -3.65
CA LEU A 255 11.88 32.22 -3.32
C LEU A 255 11.02 32.41 -4.58
N GLU A 256 11.60 32.67 -5.72
CA GLU A 256 10.97 32.76 -7.04
C GLU A 256 10.78 31.37 -7.70
N GLY A 257 11.44 30.31 -7.16
CA GLY A 257 11.32 28.92 -7.59
C GLY A 257 12.41 28.44 -8.55
N GLU A 258 13.45 29.27 -8.80
CA GLU A 258 14.58 28.87 -9.66
C GLU A 258 15.50 27.89 -8.92
N ILE A 259 15.72 26.70 -9.51
CA ILE A 259 16.51 25.63 -8.89
C ILE A 259 17.98 25.98 -8.88
N SER A 260 18.54 26.16 -7.68
CA SER A 260 19.96 26.45 -7.50
C SER A 260 20.79 25.18 -7.23
N ARG A 261 20.23 24.18 -6.56
CA ARG A 261 20.94 22.94 -6.18
C ARG A 261 19.97 21.75 -6.07
N VAL A 262 20.54 20.55 -6.26
CA VAL A 262 19.86 19.26 -6.07
C VAL A 262 20.65 18.45 -5.06
N ILE A 263 19.96 17.85 -4.08
CA ILE A 263 20.53 16.94 -3.10
C ILE A 263 19.89 15.56 -3.34
N GLY A 264 20.71 14.59 -3.68
CA GLY A 264 20.29 13.23 -4.03
C GLY A 264 20.44 12.92 -5.51
N ALA A 265 20.73 11.66 -5.80
CA ALA A 265 20.96 11.14 -7.15
C ALA A 265 19.68 11.05 -8.02
N GLY A 266 18.50 11.33 -7.45
CA GLY A 266 17.22 11.22 -8.18
C GLY A 266 16.73 9.79 -8.40
N VAL A 267 17.37 8.82 -7.76
CA VAL A 267 16.98 7.40 -7.79
C VAL A 267 16.78 6.88 -6.36
N SER A 268 15.82 5.96 -6.21
CA SER A 268 15.49 5.33 -4.93
C SER A 268 16.69 4.56 -4.37
N GLY A 269 16.95 4.71 -3.07
CA GLY A 269 17.99 3.95 -2.38
C GLY A 269 18.28 4.49 -0.98
N TYR A 270 19.29 3.91 -0.31
CA TYR A 270 19.71 4.27 1.03
C TYR A 270 21.23 4.41 1.08
N THR A 271 21.74 5.60 0.79
CA THR A 271 23.19 5.87 0.73
C THR A 271 23.47 7.23 1.33
N ASP A 272 24.44 7.31 2.25
CA ASP A 272 25.02 8.53 2.78
C ASP A 272 26.17 9.01 1.89
N GLY A 273 26.62 10.25 2.06
CA GLY A 273 27.79 10.79 1.36
C GLY A 273 27.61 12.18 0.77
N ALA A 274 28.30 12.45 -0.35
CA ALA A 274 28.20 13.72 -1.05
C ALA A 274 26.84 13.88 -1.75
N TRP A 275 26.35 15.12 -1.90
CA TRP A 275 25.02 15.39 -2.44
C TRP A 275 24.65 14.66 -3.73
N PRO A 276 25.50 14.59 -4.76
CA PRO A 276 25.12 13.91 -6.00
C PRO A 276 25.02 12.38 -5.88
N ASP A 277 25.66 11.80 -4.86
CA ASP A 277 25.75 10.34 -4.70
C ASP A 277 24.73 9.79 -3.69
N VAL A 278 24.13 10.69 -2.89
CA VAL A 278 23.15 10.34 -1.87
C VAL A 278 21.89 9.76 -2.52
N LYS A 279 21.35 8.70 -1.92
CA LYS A 279 20.05 8.16 -2.32
C LYS A 279 19.07 8.28 -1.16
N PHE A 280 17.93 8.89 -1.46
CA PHE A 280 16.74 8.92 -0.63
C PHE A 280 15.70 7.95 -1.17
N LYS A 281 14.67 7.68 -0.36
CA LYS A 281 13.49 6.94 -0.80
C LYS A 281 12.23 7.65 -0.34
N GLN A 282 11.65 8.44 -1.23
CA GLN A 282 10.43 9.23 -0.98
C GLN A 282 10.57 10.15 0.25
N PRO A 283 11.53 11.09 0.26
CA PRO A 283 11.69 12.07 1.36
C PRO A 283 10.41 12.90 1.49
N GLN A 284 9.97 13.18 2.72
CA GLN A 284 8.72 13.90 3.00
C GLN A 284 8.97 15.19 3.78
N GLY A 285 9.19 15.10 5.09
CA GLY A 285 9.33 16.22 6.00
C GLY A 285 10.69 16.86 5.97
N LEU A 286 10.75 18.15 6.25
CA LEU A 286 11.96 18.97 6.28
C LEU A 286 11.95 19.88 7.50
N ALA A 287 13.09 20.03 8.20
CA ALA A 287 13.32 21.04 9.22
C ALA A 287 14.72 21.62 9.09
N LEU A 288 14.87 22.93 9.30
CA LEU A 288 16.16 23.62 9.20
C LEU A 288 16.65 24.02 10.60
N SER A 289 17.95 23.83 10.86
CA SER A 289 18.55 24.32 12.10
C SER A 289 18.53 25.85 12.17
N ALA A 290 18.44 26.40 13.37
CA ALA A 290 18.37 27.85 13.60
C ALA A 290 19.54 28.64 12.97
N ASN A 291 20.70 28.01 12.86
CA ASN A 291 21.89 28.63 12.22
C ASN A 291 21.92 28.43 10.68
N GLY A 292 20.85 27.83 10.09
CA GLY A 292 20.72 27.59 8.65
C GLY A 292 21.72 26.62 8.05
N ARG A 293 22.49 25.87 8.89
CA ARG A 293 23.54 24.97 8.41
C ARG A 293 23.05 23.54 8.17
N TYR A 294 22.16 23.02 9.00
CA TYR A 294 21.71 21.64 8.92
C TYR A 294 20.25 21.57 8.49
N LEU A 295 19.99 20.76 7.46
CA LEU A 295 18.63 20.43 7.06
C LEU A 295 18.35 18.96 7.46
N TYR A 296 17.31 18.76 8.24
CA TYR A 296 16.83 17.43 8.62
C TYR A 296 15.77 16.98 7.64
N VAL A 297 15.85 15.72 7.20
CA VAL A 297 14.96 15.16 6.18
C VAL A 297 14.34 13.88 6.72
N ALA A 298 13.02 13.82 6.73
CA ALA A 298 12.28 12.57 6.96
C ALA A 298 12.34 11.71 5.68
N ASP A 299 13.27 10.77 5.63
CA ASP A 299 13.47 9.84 4.52
C ASP A 299 12.51 8.66 4.68
N ARG A 300 11.23 8.92 4.35
CA ARG A 300 10.09 8.10 4.67
C ARG A 300 10.25 6.63 4.27
N GLY A 301 10.60 6.40 3.01
CA GLY A 301 10.71 5.05 2.47
C GLY A 301 11.93 4.29 2.95
N ASN A 302 12.91 4.98 3.55
CA ASN A 302 14.06 4.41 4.23
C ASN A 302 13.90 4.34 5.76
N HIS A 303 12.71 4.67 6.28
CA HIS A 303 12.41 4.60 7.71
C HIS A 303 13.48 5.27 8.58
N SER A 304 14.01 6.41 8.14
CA SER A 304 15.15 7.09 8.76
C SER A 304 15.03 8.61 8.70
N ILE A 305 15.76 9.27 9.59
CA ILE A 305 16.00 10.71 9.53
C ILE A 305 17.42 10.94 9.03
N ARG A 306 17.53 11.78 8.00
CA ARG A 306 18.81 12.14 7.42
C ARG A 306 19.16 13.59 7.80
N VAL A 307 20.42 13.85 8.04
CA VAL A 307 20.94 15.20 8.26
C VAL A 307 21.82 15.63 7.09
N VAL A 308 21.47 16.76 6.49
CA VAL A 308 22.22 17.39 5.40
C VAL A 308 23.08 18.49 6.00
N ASP A 309 24.39 18.42 5.90
CA ASP A 309 25.29 19.56 6.15
C ASP A 309 25.37 20.40 4.86
N LEU A 310 24.68 21.55 4.89
CA LEU A 310 24.59 22.46 3.75
C LEU A 310 25.93 23.12 3.42
N SER A 311 26.83 23.26 4.40
CA SER A 311 28.15 23.85 4.22
C SER A 311 29.15 22.86 3.62
N ARG A 312 29.12 21.59 4.08
CA ARG A 312 30.02 20.53 3.61
C ARG A 312 29.48 19.80 2.38
N LYS A 313 28.21 20.01 2.04
CA LYS A 313 27.49 19.34 0.95
C LYS A 313 27.48 17.81 1.11
N THR A 314 27.23 17.36 2.32
CA THR A 314 27.14 15.93 2.67
C THR A 314 25.83 15.62 3.36
N VAL A 315 25.44 14.34 3.29
CA VAL A 315 24.27 13.80 4.01
C VAL A 315 24.73 12.58 4.83
N ALA A 316 24.20 12.48 6.04
CA ALA A 316 24.40 11.34 6.91
C ALA A 316 23.07 10.89 7.52
N THR A 317 22.98 9.63 7.91
CA THR A 317 21.85 9.11 8.69
C THR A 317 21.99 9.55 10.14
N LEU A 318 20.97 10.23 10.67
CA LEU A 318 20.89 10.68 12.05
C LEU A 318 20.20 9.66 12.95
N ALA A 319 19.08 9.08 12.47
CA ALA A 319 18.31 8.10 13.21
C ALA A 319 17.57 7.15 12.24
N GLY A 320 17.23 5.96 12.74
CA GLY A 320 16.60 4.91 11.95
C GLY A 320 17.59 3.84 11.50
N THR A 321 17.07 2.62 11.31
CA THR A 321 17.87 1.45 10.89
C THR A 321 17.78 1.16 9.39
N GLY A 322 16.99 1.94 8.65
CA GLY A 322 16.70 1.68 7.24
C GLY A 322 15.60 0.64 7.02
N GLN A 323 15.09 0.01 8.07
CA GLN A 323 14.06 -1.02 8.01
C GLN A 323 12.85 -0.63 8.88
N PRO A 324 11.62 -0.97 8.45
CA PRO A 324 10.45 -0.80 9.29
C PRO A 324 10.49 -1.76 10.49
N THR A 325 9.78 -1.42 11.56
CA THR A 325 9.61 -2.30 12.72
C THR A 325 8.16 -2.43 13.13
N HIS A 326 7.81 -3.62 13.61
CA HIS A 326 6.54 -3.88 14.27
C HIS A 326 6.63 -3.68 15.80
N ARG A 327 7.83 -3.48 16.34
CA ARG A 327 8.05 -3.23 17.76
C ARG A 327 8.43 -1.79 18.03
N ILE A 328 7.85 -1.22 19.07
CA ILE A 328 8.15 0.14 19.55
C ILE A 328 9.15 -0.01 20.69
N VAL A 329 10.40 0.29 20.42
CA VAL A 329 11.47 0.27 21.43
C VAL A 329 12.31 1.52 21.25
N ALA A 330 12.30 2.39 22.26
CA ALA A 330 13.20 3.54 22.30
C ALA A 330 14.63 3.09 22.62
N GLY A 331 15.62 3.75 22.03
CA GLY A 331 17.03 3.42 22.20
C GLY A 331 17.96 4.43 21.51
N PRO A 332 19.22 4.06 21.27
CA PRO A 332 20.13 4.90 20.52
C PRO A 332 19.59 5.20 19.12
N PRO A 333 19.68 6.44 18.60
CA PRO A 333 19.02 6.84 17.36
C PRO A 333 19.30 5.92 16.16
N LEU A 334 20.53 5.53 15.92
CA LEU A 334 20.93 4.66 14.81
C LEU A 334 20.57 3.18 15.00
N ALA A 335 20.22 2.78 16.23
CA ALA A 335 19.76 1.42 16.54
C ALA A 335 18.24 1.33 16.73
N THR A 336 17.55 2.46 16.66
CA THR A 336 16.09 2.56 16.80
C THR A 336 15.44 2.54 15.42
N SER A 337 14.63 1.54 15.16
CA SER A 337 13.88 1.46 13.90
C SER A 337 12.70 2.44 13.94
N LEU A 338 12.66 3.33 12.96
CA LEU A 338 11.56 4.26 12.74
C LEU A 338 10.59 3.67 11.71
N ALA A 339 9.28 3.87 11.89
CA ALA A 339 8.30 3.41 10.93
C ALA A 339 7.73 4.60 10.17
N SER A 340 8.19 4.79 8.93
CA SER A 340 7.74 5.84 8.02
C SER A 340 7.69 7.21 8.67
N PRO A 341 8.83 7.83 9.00
CA PRO A 341 8.86 9.22 9.46
C PRO A 341 8.26 10.10 8.35
N TRP A 342 7.26 10.88 8.72
CA TRP A 342 6.51 11.66 7.74
C TRP A 342 6.89 13.13 7.76
N ASP A 343 7.01 13.69 8.95
CA ASP A 343 7.46 15.07 9.12
C ASP A 343 8.42 15.19 10.30
N VAL A 344 9.18 16.28 10.29
CA VAL A 344 10.15 16.65 11.33
C VAL A 344 10.01 18.12 11.67
N GLU A 345 10.20 18.44 12.96
CA GLU A 345 10.23 19.82 13.45
C GLU A 345 11.34 19.96 14.50
N LEU A 346 12.13 21.01 14.40
CA LEU A 346 13.22 21.29 15.36
C LEU A 346 12.76 22.36 16.34
N ILE A 347 12.72 22.02 17.62
CA ILE A 347 12.38 22.95 18.71
C ILE A 347 13.54 23.00 19.69
N GLY A 348 14.27 24.12 19.71
CA GLY A 348 15.54 24.21 20.44
C GLY A 348 16.58 23.23 19.86
N GLU A 349 17.04 22.28 20.68
CA GLU A 349 18.00 21.24 20.28
C GLU A 349 17.32 19.87 20.06
N GLN A 350 16.00 19.79 20.20
CA GLN A 350 15.24 18.55 20.06
C GLN A 350 14.55 18.47 18.70
N LEU A 351 14.71 17.34 18.01
CA LEU A 351 14.04 17.05 16.77
C LEU A 351 12.82 16.16 17.03
N TYR A 352 11.63 16.69 16.78
CA TYR A 352 10.36 15.96 16.87
C TYR A 352 10.06 15.34 15.52
N VAL A 353 9.74 14.05 15.52
CA VAL A 353 9.51 13.26 14.31
C VAL A 353 8.11 12.64 14.35
N ALA A 354 7.28 12.97 13.37
CA ALA A 354 5.98 12.34 13.18
C ALA A 354 6.15 10.97 12.51
N GLY A 355 6.03 9.90 13.27
CA GLY A 355 6.09 8.51 12.80
C GLY A 355 4.73 8.01 12.35
N ALA A 356 4.38 8.21 11.06
CA ALA A 356 3.06 7.88 10.53
C ALA A 356 2.74 6.38 10.55
N GLY A 357 3.73 5.52 10.30
CA GLY A 357 3.53 4.08 10.23
C GLY A 357 3.18 3.42 11.57
N ARG A 358 3.36 4.13 12.71
CA ARG A 358 3.04 3.62 14.06
C ARG A 358 2.27 4.61 14.92
N HIS A 359 1.78 5.71 14.34
CA HIS A 359 1.00 6.73 15.04
C HIS A 359 1.74 7.27 16.28
N GLN A 360 2.99 7.69 16.10
CA GLN A 360 3.89 8.08 17.19
C GLN A 360 4.59 9.41 16.89
N ILE A 361 4.99 10.07 17.97
CA ILE A 361 5.98 11.15 17.92
C ILE A 361 7.26 10.66 18.59
N TRP A 362 8.36 10.74 17.87
CA TRP A 362 9.71 10.50 18.40
C TRP A 362 10.38 11.82 18.71
N VAL A 363 11.23 11.82 19.74
CA VAL A 363 12.09 12.93 20.08
C VAL A 363 13.55 12.45 20.03
N ILE A 364 14.37 13.14 19.27
CA ILE A 364 15.79 12.84 19.02
C ILE A 364 16.65 13.98 19.53
#